data_165bdfcee2a9d96902f5647a23be17cf
#
_entry.id   165bdfcee2a9d96902f5647a23be17cf
#
_cell.length_a   1.000
_cell.length_b   1.000
_cell.length_c   1.000
_cell.angle_alpha   90.00
_cell.angle_beta   90.00
_cell.angle_gamma   90.00
#
_symmetry.space_group_name_H-M   'P 1'
#
loop_
_entity.id
_entity.type
_entity.pdbx_description
1 polymer ?
#
loop_
_entity_poly.entity_id
_entity_poly.type
_entity_poly.pdbx_seq_one_letter_code
_entity_poly.pdbx_strand_id
1 'polypeptide(L)'
;MKIALVQTNPVIGDFARNSATVLRWTAEAVKAGCRLAVFPELTLCGYPPQDLLERSDFINAHDRHLSTLTGKITDIGIIIGAIEKRSGSGKPLYNSAFLIDGGGIKARARKQLLPTYDVFDETRYFEPGSESTVACLDGERFGLTVCEDIWFEGRGYRIDPVRNILDTETVSLDFLVNISASPYHHGKINERNAVFSSLCRKNRLPLLYVNQVGGQDSLIFDGRSMVFDPRGVMVASAPGFRENMLIVDSKKWPAAPGLDLPEDSTATVLEALTLGVRDYLHKTGFKTAVIGLSGGIDSAVTAAVACRALGPENVLTVSLPSPYTSRASIDDARELAANLKCGFETISITGAMDAYRETLSPLFQGLAEDVTEQNIQARIRGNLLMALSNKFGHLLLSTGNKSEMAVGYCTLYGDMSGGLAVLSDVPKQMVYALARWLNTKEEIIPERVITRPPTAELKSDQLDQDDLPPYEVLDPILQAYLEEHASIDAICGRGFERKTVEDIVRRIWVNEYKRRQAATGLKVTTKAFGQGRRYPIVQNFQG
;
A
#
# COMPACT_ATOMS: atom_id res chain seq x y z
N MET A 1 4.84 29.87 -16.68
CA MET A 1 3.37 29.58 -16.78
C MET A 1 2.81 29.08 -15.46
N LYS A 2 1.48 29.19 -15.23
CA LYS A 2 0.85 28.48 -14.11
C LYS A 2 0.63 27.01 -14.47
N ILE A 3 1.01 26.10 -13.57
CA ILE A 3 0.96 24.67 -13.76
C ILE A 3 0.17 24.05 -12.60
N ALA A 4 -0.79 23.17 -12.93
CA ALA A 4 -1.53 22.37 -11.96
C ALA A 4 -0.91 20.95 -11.87
N LEU A 5 -0.46 20.55 -10.70
CA LEU A 5 -0.05 19.18 -10.39
C LEU A 5 -1.26 18.48 -9.76
N VAL A 6 -1.81 17.49 -10.45
CA VAL A 6 -3.10 16.88 -10.12
C VAL A 6 -2.88 15.44 -9.71
N GLN A 7 -2.95 15.15 -8.41
CA GLN A 7 -2.91 13.77 -7.91
C GLN A 7 -4.33 13.17 -7.90
N THR A 8 -4.51 12.10 -8.66
CA THR A 8 -5.79 11.42 -8.87
C THR A 8 -5.79 10.01 -8.29
N ASN A 9 -6.99 9.49 -8.00
CA ASN A 9 -7.23 8.12 -7.53
C ASN A 9 -7.95 7.31 -8.63
N PRO A 10 -7.21 6.80 -9.63
CA PRO A 10 -7.82 6.03 -10.71
C PRO A 10 -8.30 4.65 -10.23
N VAL A 11 -9.27 4.10 -10.93
CA VAL A 11 -9.69 2.70 -10.81
C VAL A 11 -9.16 1.93 -12.00
N ILE A 12 -8.46 0.82 -11.77
CA ILE A 12 -7.88 0.01 -12.86
C ILE A 12 -9.00 -0.46 -13.80
N GLY A 13 -8.85 -0.14 -15.09
CA GLY A 13 -9.78 -0.53 -16.15
C GLY A 13 -11.07 0.30 -16.23
N ASP A 14 -11.36 1.18 -15.31
CA ASP A 14 -12.52 2.08 -15.40
C ASP A 14 -12.17 3.34 -16.22
N PHE A 15 -11.97 3.13 -17.52
CA PHE A 15 -11.57 4.19 -18.45
C PHE A 15 -12.54 5.36 -18.48
N ALA A 16 -13.84 5.08 -18.33
CA ALA A 16 -14.88 6.12 -18.35
C ALA A 16 -14.76 7.06 -17.15
N ARG A 17 -14.67 6.49 -15.94
CA ARG A 17 -14.49 7.23 -14.69
C ARG A 17 -13.16 7.98 -14.67
N ASN A 18 -12.05 7.32 -15.08
CA ASN A 18 -10.74 7.94 -15.09
C ASN A 18 -10.69 9.12 -16.08
N SER A 19 -11.24 8.96 -17.30
CA SER A 19 -11.35 10.06 -18.28
C SER A 19 -12.21 11.21 -17.76
N ALA A 20 -13.35 10.93 -17.13
CA ALA A 20 -14.19 11.95 -16.52
C ALA A 20 -13.47 12.70 -15.39
N THR A 21 -12.68 12.00 -14.58
CA THR A 21 -11.86 12.60 -13.51
C THR A 21 -10.80 13.54 -14.10
N VAL A 22 -10.09 13.11 -15.16
CA VAL A 22 -9.11 13.95 -15.86
C VAL A 22 -9.77 15.21 -16.39
N LEU A 23 -10.91 15.08 -17.09
CA LEU A 23 -11.64 16.24 -17.65
C LEU A 23 -12.13 17.20 -16.55
N ARG A 24 -12.65 16.69 -15.44
CA ARG A 24 -13.08 17.50 -14.29
C ARG A 24 -11.92 18.33 -13.74
N TRP A 25 -10.78 17.71 -13.43
CA TRP A 25 -9.61 18.41 -12.91
C TRP A 25 -8.99 19.37 -13.93
N THR A 26 -9.02 19.02 -15.24
CA THR A 26 -8.60 19.91 -16.31
C THR A 26 -9.45 21.18 -16.33
N ALA A 27 -10.78 21.06 -16.22
CA ALA A 27 -11.68 22.21 -16.14
C ALA A 27 -11.39 23.10 -14.92
N GLU A 28 -11.09 22.49 -13.74
CA GLU A 28 -10.72 23.26 -12.54
C GLU A 28 -9.36 23.97 -12.74
N ALA A 29 -8.40 23.33 -13.42
CA ALA A 29 -7.11 23.96 -13.75
C ALA A 29 -7.30 25.18 -14.70
N VAL A 30 -8.18 25.07 -15.71
CA VAL A 30 -8.54 26.19 -16.59
C VAL A 30 -9.15 27.33 -15.81
N LYS A 31 -10.12 27.06 -14.91
CA LYS A 31 -10.73 28.08 -14.05
C LYS A 31 -9.71 28.78 -13.16
N ALA A 32 -8.68 28.06 -12.70
CA ALA A 32 -7.58 28.61 -11.89
C ALA A 32 -6.55 29.39 -12.73
N GLY A 33 -6.72 29.46 -14.05
CA GLY A 33 -5.83 30.16 -14.99
C GLY A 33 -4.52 29.41 -15.23
N CYS A 34 -4.51 28.09 -15.09
CA CYS A 34 -3.36 27.26 -15.44
C CYS A 34 -3.27 27.08 -16.96
N ARG A 35 -2.03 26.93 -17.46
CA ARG A 35 -1.75 26.65 -18.88
C ARG A 35 -1.36 25.19 -19.12
N LEU A 36 -0.95 24.50 -18.06
CA LEU A 36 -0.59 23.09 -18.06
C LEU A 36 -1.19 22.39 -16.84
N ALA A 37 -1.79 21.21 -17.04
CA ALA A 37 -2.18 20.31 -15.96
C ALA A 37 -1.41 18.98 -16.11
N VAL A 38 -0.82 18.50 -15.02
CA VAL A 38 0.01 17.29 -14.99
C VAL A 38 -0.66 16.22 -14.17
N PHE A 39 -0.89 15.07 -14.78
CA PHE A 39 -1.51 13.89 -14.16
C PHE A 39 -0.50 12.76 -13.95
N PRO A 40 -0.74 11.81 -13.01
CA PRO A 40 0.17 10.72 -12.72
C PRO A 40 0.43 9.72 -13.87
N GLU A 41 1.37 8.82 -13.62
CA GLU A 41 1.67 7.66 -14.45
C GLU A 41 0.43 6.78 -14.63
N LEU A 42 0.21 6.26 -15.85
CA LEU A 42 -0.91 5.38 -16.23
C LEU A 42 -2.28 5.81 -15.69
N THR A 43 -2.51 7.10 -15.48
CA THR A 43 -3.76 7.65 -14.93
C THR A 43 -4.98 7.16 -15.69
N LEU A 44 -4.90 6.99 -17.02
CA LEU A 44 -6.04 6.61 -17.83
C LEU A 44 -6.50 5.17 -17.57
N CYS A 45 -5.59 4.23 -17.41
CA CYS A 45 -5.93 2.82 -17.13
C CYS A 45 -5.86 2.44 -15.65
N GLY A 46 -5.21 3.25 -14.79
CA GLY A 46 -4.85 2.92 -13.42
C GLY A 46 -3.57 2.08 -13.33
N TYR A 47 -2.83 2.16 -12.22
CA TYR A 47 -1.58 1.45 -11.97
C TYR A 47 -1.70 0.60 -10.69
N PRO A 48 -1.20 -0.67 -10.70
CA PRO A 48 -0.62 -1.43 -11.82
C PRO A 48 -1.68 -2.30 -12.55
N PRO A 49 -1.80 -2.19 -13.88
CA PRO A 49 -2.81 -2.95 -14.64
C PRO A 49 -2.49 -4.44 -14.81
N GLN A 50 -1.26 -4.88 -14.56
CA GLN A 50 -0.80 -6.28 -14.58
C GLN A 50 -1.20 -7.02 -15.88
N ASP A 51 -1.66 -8.28 -15.78
CA ASP A 51 -2.02 -9.15 -16.93
C ASP A 51 -3.21 -8.61 -17.77
N LEU A 52 -3.91 -7.55 -17.31
CA LEU A 52 -4.87 -6.85 -18.18
C LEU A 52 -4.19 -6.26 -19.43
N LEU A 53 -2.87 -5.96 -19.36
CA LEU A 53 -2.07 -5.50 -20.49
C LEU A 53 -1.91 -6.55 -21.62
N GLU A 54 -2.14 -7.82 -21.34
CA GLU A 54 -2.11 -8.90 -22.34
C GLU A 54 -3.45 -9.02 -23.11
N ARG A 55 -4.49 -8.31 -22.66
CA ARG A 55 -5.82 -8.36 -23.25
C ARG A 55 -6.02 -7.30 -24.34
N SER A 56 -6.28 -7.73 -25.55
CA SER A 56 -6.49 -6.81 -26.70
C SER A 56 -7.73 -5.92 -26.52
N ASP A 57 -8.80 -6.42 -25.88
CA ASP A 57 -9.99 -5.64 -25.59
C ASP A 57 -9.72 -4.50 -24.58
N PHE A 58 -8.89 -4.74 -23.56
CA PHE A 58 -8.43 -3.72 -22.62
C PHE A 58 -7.61 -2.62 -23.32
N ILE A 59 -6.63 -3.02 -24.14
CA ILE A 59 -5.79 -2.08 -24.89
C ILE A 59 -6.61 -1.29 -25.91
N ASN A 60 -7.57 -1.92 -26.60
CA ASN A 60 -8.44 -1.22 -27.54
C ASN A 60 -9.42 -0.26 -26.86
N ALA A 61 -9.91 -0.59 -25.66
CA ALA A 61 -10.71 0.32 -24.86
C ALA A 61 -9.87 1.54 -24.42
N HIS A 62 -8.65 1.31 -23.92
CA HIS A 62 -7.69 2.36 -23.57
C HIS A 62 -7.49 3.34 -24.74
N ASP A 63 -7.19 2.85 -25.95
CA ASP A 63 -6.90 3.70 -27.12
C ASP A 63 -8.11 4.55 -27.53
N ARG A 64 -9.32 3.98 -27.48
CA ARG A 64 -10.55 4.75 -27.76
C ARG A 64 -10.73 5.90 -26.78
N HIS A 65 -10.50 5.63 -25.47
CA HIS A 65 -10.61 6.65 -24.43
C HIS A 65 -9.50 7.71 -24.53
N LEU A 66 -8.26 7.31 -24.83
CA LEU A 66 -7.16 8.25 -25.04
C LEU A 66 -7.43 9.17 -26.25
N SER A 67 -7.90 8.62 -27.37
CA SER A 67 -8.27 9.39 -28.55
C SER A 67 -9.41 10.38 -28.26
N THR A 68 -10.45 9.91 -27.57
CA THR A 68 -11.59 10.75 -27.19
C THR A 68 -11.16 11.88 -26.25
N LEU A 69 -10.34 11.56 -25.26
CA LEU A 69 -9.81 12.53 -24.30
C LEU A 69 -8.95 13.57 -25.02
N THR A 70 -8.04 13.13 -25.89
CA THR A 70 -7.17 14.01 -26.70
C THR A 70 -7.98 15.05 -27.47
N GLY A 71 -9.04 14.64 -28.16
CA GLY A 71 -9.89 15.56 -28.93
C GLY A 71 -10.67 16.58 -28.08
N LYS A 72 -10.84 16.32 -26.78
CA LYS A 72 -11.53 17.23 -25.83
C LYS A 72 -10.62 18.24 -25.15
N ILE A 73 -9.29 18.08 -25.25
CA ILE A 73 -8.32 18.96 -24.61
C ILE A 73 -7.88 20.05 -25.58
N THR A 74 -8.56 21.20 -25.57
CA THR A 74 -8.35 22.31 -26.52
C THR A 74 -7.81 23.57 -25.87
N ASP A 75 -8.15 23.86 -24.61
CA ASP A 75 -7.94 25.16 -23.98
C ASP A 75 -6.70 25.21 -23.07
N ILE A 76 -6.12 24.06 -22.76
CA ILE A 76 -5.01 23.88 -21.84
C ILE A 76 -4.16 22.68 -22.27
N GLY A 77 -2.85 22.75 -22.08
CA GLY A 77 -2.00 21.57 -22.21
C GLY A 77 -2.20 20.60 -21.04
N ILE A 78 -2.20 19.30 -21.29
CA ILE A 78 -2.14 18.30 -20.22
C ILE A 78 -0.96 17.33 -20.45
N ILE A 79 -0.33 16.90 -19.35
CA ILE A 79 0.55 15.74 -19.35
C ILE A 79 -0.18 14.61 -18.64
N ILE A 80 -0.31 13.44 -19.29
CA ILE A 80 -1.03 12.28 -18.76
C ILE A 80 -0.26 10.99 -19.02
N GLY A 81 -0.18 10.12 -18.00
CA GLY A 81 0.34 8.77 -18.15
C GLY A 81 -0.68 7.84 -18.79
N ALA A 82 -0.25 7.13 -19.85
CA ALA A 82 -1.09 6.19 -20.59
C ALA A 82 -0.25 5.12 -21.29
N ILE A 83 -0.89 4.07 -21.79
CA ILE A 83 -0.26 3.00 -22.56
C ILE A 83 -0.04 3.48 -23.99
N GLU A 84 1.12 3.16 -24.57
CA GLU A 84 1.41 3.38 -26.00
C GLU A 84 1.64 2.03 -26.68
N LYS A 85 0.91 1.76 -27.76
CA LYS A 85 1.17 0.59 -28.61
C LYS A 85 2.49 0.73 -29.34
N ARG A 86 3.21 -0.37 -29.45
CA ARG A 86 4.46 -0.49 -30.17
C ARG A 86 4.33 -1.49 -31.32
N SER A 87 4.98 -1.20 -32.44
CA SER A 87 5.17 -2.12 -33.57
C SER A 87 6.62 -2.59 -33.62
N GLY A 88 6.85 -3.81 -34.13
CA GLY A 88 8.17 -4.40 -34.27
C GLY A 88 8.51 -5.42 -33.18
N SER A 89 9.78 -5.86 -33.14
CA SER A 89 10.28 -6.87 -32.19
C SER A 89 10.38 -6.32 -30.77
N GLY A 90 10.19 -7.15 -29.75
CA GLY A 90 10.21 -6.81 -28.32
C GLY A 90 8.81 -6.78 -27.70
N LYS A 91 8.64 -6.13 -26.57
CA LYS A 91 7.33 -6.01 -25.92
C LYS A 91 6.40 -5.10 -26.72
N PRO A 92 5.08 -5.39 -26.75
CA PRO A 92 4.13 -4.68 -27.61
C PRO A 92 3.68 -3.31 -27.09
N LEU A 93 4.08 -2.92 -25.88
CA LEU A 93 3.59 -1.74 -25.19
C LEU A 93 4.72 -0.91 -24.58
N TYR A 94 4.53 0.40 -24.52
CA TYR A 94 5.29 1.33 -23.69
C TYR A 94 4.42 1.89 -22.56
N ASN A 95 5.01 2.16 -21.42
CA ASN A 95 4.48 3.04 -20.38
C ASN A 95 4.93 4.46 -20.72
N SER A 96 3.99 5.34 -21.08
CA SER A 96 4.33 6.64 -21.68
C SER A 96 3.61 7.80 -21.01
N ALA A 97 4.28 8.95 -20.97
CA ALA A 97 3.70 10.25 -20.69
C ALA A 97 3.40 10.96 -22.02
N PHE A 98 2.19 11.49 -22.15
CA PHE A 98 1.75 12.25 -23.34
C PHE A 98 1.53 13.70 -22.98
N LEU A 99 2.14 14.62 -23.71
CA LEU A 99 1.73 16.04 -23.74
C LEU A 99 0.65 16.20 -24.81
N ILE A 100 -0.55 16.56 -24.39
CA ILE A 100 -1.70 16.82 -25.23
C ILE A 100 -2.03 18.32 -25.16
N ASP A 101 -2.17 18.99 -26.29
CA ASP A 101 -2.53 20.41 -26.37
C ASP A 101 -3.22 20.71 -27.72
N GLY A 102 -4.24 21.58 -27.69
CA GLY A 102 -4.98 21.97 -28.91
C GLY A 102 -5.59 20.77 -29.65
N GLY A 103 -6.11 19.77 -28.95
CA GLY A 103 -6.76 18.58 -29.52
C GLY A 103 -5.79 17.55 -30.12
N GLY A 104 -4.48 17.64 -29.87
CA GLY A 104 -3.48 16.74 -30.45
C GLY A 104 -2.35 16.40 -29.48
N ILE A 105 -1.70 15.27 -29.72
CA ILE A 105 -0.49 14.86 -28.99
C ILE A 105 0.71 15.64 -29.55
N LYS A 106 1.40 16.40 -28.70
CA LYS A 106 2.56 17.24 -29.05
C LYS A 106 3.90 16.57 -28.73
N ALA A 107 3.96 15.76 -27.66
CA ALA A 107 5.15 15.02 -27.28
C ALA A 107 4.79 13.70 -26.58
N ARG A 108 5.73 12.75 -26.60
CA ARG A 108 5.63 11.45 -25.92
C ARG A 108 6.96 11.15 -25.24
N ALA A 109 6.92 10.83 -23.96
CA ALA A 109 8.08 10.30 -23.23
C ALA A 109 7.79 8.87 -22.79
N ARG A 110 8.60 7.93 -23.26
CA ARG A 110 8.51 6.51 -22.93
C ARG A 110 9.41 6.22 -21.73
N LYS A 111 8.86 5.55 -20.73
CA LYS A 111 9.63 5.14 -19.55
C LYS A 111 10.83 4.31 -19.94
N GLN A 112 12.03 4.72 -19.51
CA GLN A 112 13.29 4.08 -19.88
C GLN A 112 13.72 3.06 -18.81
N LEU A 113 13.49 3.36 -17.54
CA LEU A 113 13.82 2.50 -16.42
C LEU A 113 12.57 1.73 -15.96
N LEU A 114 12.53 0.43 -16.24
CA LEU A 114 11.41 -0.45 -15.89
C LEU A 114 11.76 -1.23 -14.63
N PRO A 115 11.16 -0.91 -13.47
CA PRO A 115 11.47 -1.59 -12.22
C PRO A 115 10.95 -3.05 -12.25
N THR A 116 11.77 -3.97 -11.70
CA THR A 116 11.50 -5.41 -11.57
C THR A 116 11.81 -5.93 -10.18
N TYR A 117 11.81 -5.06 -9.20
CA TYR A 117 12.07 -5.37 -7.80
C TYR A 117 10.84 -5.12 -6.94
N ASP A 118 10.79 -5.74 -5.75
CA ASP A 118 9.68 -5.68 -4.80
C ASP A 118 8.34 -5.96 -5.50
N VAL A 119 7.42 -5.00 -5.52
CA VAL A 119 6.07 -5.14 -6.10
C VAL A 119 6.02 -4.88 -7.60
N PHE A 120 7.09 -4.43 -8.19
CA PHE A 120 7.17 -4.09 -9.60
C PHE A 120 7.54 -5.28 -10.48
N ASP A 121 6.95 -5.35 -11.67
CA ASP A 121 7.23 -6.37 -12.70
C ASP A 121 7.02 -5.79 -14.11
N GLU A 122 7.48 -4.55 -14.34
CA GLU A 122 7.14 -3.80 -15.56
C GLU A 122 7.78 -4.36 -16.82
N THR A 123 8.99 -4.94 -16.74
CA THR A 123 9.64 -5.58 -17.90
C THR A 123 8.87 -6.79 -18.42
N ARG A 124 7.92 -7.32 -17.66
CA ARG A 124 7.02 -8.38 -18.13
C ARG A 124 6.11 -7.89 -19.26
N TYR A 125 5.70 -6.64 -19.24
CA TYR A 125 4.67 -6.08 -20.11
C TYR A 125 5.17 -5.01 -21.06
N PHE A 126 6.10 -4.16 -20.60
CA PHE A 126 6.54 -2.98 -21.33
C PHE A 126 7.93 -3.13 -21.94
N GLU A 127 8.14 -2.46 -23.05
CA GLU A 127 9.45 -2.21 -23.67
C GLU A 127 10.04 -0.95 -23.04
N PRO A 128 11.34 -0.91 -22.70
CA PRO A 128 11.98 0.31 -22.26
C PRO A 128 12.07 1.33 -23.39
N GLY A 129 11.83 2.60 -23.09
CA GLY A 129 12.09 3.71 -23.99
C GLY A 129 13.60 3.84 -24.30
N SER A 130 13.94 4.27 -25.51
CA SER A 130 15.33 4.47 -25.93
C SER A 130 15.69 5.94 -26.15
N GLU A 131 14.69 6.83 -26.13
CA GLU A 131 14.85 8.25 -26.46
C GLU A 131 14.46 9.12 -25.28
N SER A 132 15.23 10.18 -25.07
CA SER A 132 14.93 11.23 -24.10
C SER A 132 13.99 12.25 -24.71
N THR A 133 13.05 12.78 -23.94
CA THR A 133 12.02 13.68 -24.43
C THR A 133 12.12 15.05 -23.77
N VAL A 134 12.29 16.07 -24.57
CA VAL A 134 12.06 17.46 -24.22
C VAL A 134 10.78 17.94 -24.89
N ALA A 135 9.87 18.47 -24.09
CA ALA A 135 8.63 19.07 -24.54
C ALA A 135 8.73 20.61 -24.47
N CYS A 136 7.94 21.28 -25.32
CA CYS A 136 7.84 22.73 -25.35
C CYS A 136 6.37 23.16 -25.30
N LEU A 137 6.04 24.12 -24.43
CA LEU A 137 4.71 24.73 -24.36
C LEU A 137 4.85 26.21 -24.02
N ASP A 138 4.28 27.08 -24.86
CA ASP A 138 4.34 28.55 -24.73
C ASP A 138 5.77 29.09 -24.51
N GLY A 139 6.76 28.50 -25.18
CA GLY A 139 8.16 28.89 -25.10
C GLY A 139 8.92 28.35 -23.89
N GLU A 140 8.27 27.69 -22.91
CA GLU A 140 8.96 26.99 -21.83
C GLU A 140 9.31 25.57 -22.28
N ARG A 141 10.55 25.15 -22.00
CA ARG A 141 11.10 23.83 -22.38
C ARG A 141 11.31 22.99 -21.13
N PHE A 142 10.82 21.78 -21.14
CA PHE A 142 10.94 20.90 -19.98
C PHE A 142 11.22 19.46 -20.37
N GLY A 143 12.06 18.81 -19.56
CA GLY A 143 12.29 17.38 -19.65
C GLY A 143 11.09 16.61 -19.12
N LEU A 144 10.66 15.56 -19.81
CA LEU A 144 9.53 14.72 -19.42
C LEU A 144 10.01 13.31 -19.11
N THR A 145 9.73 12.83 -17.90
CA THR A 145 10.17 11.54 -17.36
C THR A 145 9.01 10.80 -16.69
N VAL A 146 9.13 9.48 -16.58
CA VAL A 146 8.12 8.64 -15.97
C VAL A 146 8.70 7.87 -14.78
N CYS A 147 8.22 8.13 -13.60
CA CYS A 147 8.42 7.41 -12.34
C CYS A 147 9.89 7.04 -12.08
N GLU A 148 10.31 5.81 -12.36
CA GLU A 148 11.64 5.26 -12.09
C GLU A 148 12.77 6.01 -12.80
N ASP A 149 12.48 6.74 -13.87
CA ASP A 149 13.49 7.46 -14.67
C ASP A 149 14.32 8.49 -13.87
N ILE A 150 13.83 8.93 -12.71
CA ILE A 150 14.56 9.84 -11.80
C ILE A 150 15.23 9.12 -10.61
N TRP A 151 15.18 7.77 -10.57
CA TRP A 151 15.73 6.94 -9.49
C TRP A 151 17.02 6.22 -9.91
N PHE A 152 17.76 6.74 -10.85
CA PHE A 152 18.96 6.12 -11.42
C PHE A 152 20.06 5.86 -10.37
N GLU A 153 20.35 6.82 -9.48
CA GLU A 153 21.46 6.73 -8.54
C GLU A 153 21.27 5.59 -7.53
N GLY A 154 22.29 4.73 -7.40
CA GLY A 154 22.31 3.62 -6.42
C GLY A 154 21.49 2.38 -6.78
N ARG A 155 20.81 2.34 -7.95
CA ARG A 155 19.93 1.23 -8.33
C ARG A 155 20.48 0.31 -9.44
N GLY A 156 21.73 0.52 -9.85
CA GLY A 156 22.41 -0.38 -10.80
C GLY A 156 21.92 -0.30 -12.26
N TYR A 157 21.17 0.73 -12.62
CA TYR A 157 20.77 0.97 -14.00
C TYR A 157 21.98 1.40 -14.85
N ARG A 158 21.93 1.08 -16.15
CA ARG A 158 23.02 1.38 -17.10
C ARG A 158 22.92 2.76 -17.74
N ILE A 159 21.71 3.32 -17.79
CA ILE A 159 21.42 4.61 -18.42
C ILE A 159 20.83 5.56 -17.37
N ASP A 160 21.16 6.82 -17.46
CA ASP A 160 20.57 7.92 -16.68
C ASP A 160 19.68 8.75 -17.59
N PRO A 161 18.34 8.55 -17.55
CA PRO A 161 17.42 9.26 -18.44
C PRO A 161 17.47 10.77 -18.30
N VAL A 162 17.67 11.28 -17.07
CA VAL A 162 17.78 12.73 -16.84
C VAL A 162 19.06 13.27 -17.45
N ARG A 163 20.18 12.58 -17.29
CA ARG A 163 21.45 12.97 -17.91
C ARG A 163 21.35 12.96 -19.43
N ASN A 164 20.72 11.94 -20.01
CA ASN A 164 20.50 11.88 -21.46
C ASN A 164 19.66 13.06 -21.99
N ILE A 165 18.63 13.50 -21.23
CA ILE A 165 17.85 14.70 -21.58
C ILE A 165 18.77 15.93 -21.61
N LEU A 166 19.63 16.10 -20.61
CA LEU A 166 20.50 17.27 -20.48
C LEU A 166 21.64 17.27 -21.51
N ASP A 167 22.17 16.11 -21.86
CA ASP A 167 23.29 15.99 -22.83
C ASP A 167 22.86 16.13 -24.30
N THR A 168 21.58 15.83 -24.62
CA THR A 168 21.04 15.97 -25.98
C THR A 168 20.61 17.39 -26.32
N GLU A 169 20.39 18.24 -25.33
CA GLU A 169 19.87 19.59 -25.52
C GLU A 169 20.97 20.65 -25.55
N THR A 170 21.00 21.42 -26.62
CA THR A 170 21.89 22.61 -26.74
C THR A 170 21.31 23.85 -26.05
N VAL A 171 20.05 23.83 -25.66
CA VAL A 171 19.33 24.93 -25.01
C VAL A 171 18.92 24.51 -23.62
N SER A 172 19.05 25.40 -22.65
CA SER A 172 18.67 25.14 -21.23
C SER A 172 17.20 24.79 -21.10
N LEU A 173 16.90 23.85 -20.19
CA LEU A 173 15.55 23.52 -19.76
C LEU A 173 15.10 24.47 -18.63
N ASP A 174 13.80 24.75 -18.58
CA ASP A 174 13.20 25.54 -17.50
C ASP A 174 12.91 24.67 -16.25
N PHE A 175 12.52 23.40 -16.44
CA PHE A 175 12.24 22.44 -15.37
C PHE A 175 12.17 20.98 -15.87
N LEU A 176 12.11 20.05 -14.94
CA LEU A 176 11.76 18.63 -15.17
C LEU A 176 10.34 18.36 -14.69
N VAL A 177 9.63 17.50 -15.43
CA VAL A 177 8.35 16.91 -15.01
C VAL A 177 8.55 15.41 -14.85
N ASN A 178 8.15 14.88 -13.72
CA ASN A 178 8.08 13.45 -13.49
C ASN A 178 6.68 13.04 -13.07
N ILE A 179 6.04 12.18 -13.84
CA ILE A 179 4.75 11.59 -13.52
C ILE A 179 4.95 10.19 -12.93
N SER A 180 4.31 9.89 -11.81
CA SER A 180 4.59 8.69 -11.04
C SER A 180 3.34 7.98 -10.54
N ALA A 181 3.48 6.66 -10.35
CA ALA A 181 2.67 5.82 -9.49
C ALA A 181 3.60 5.10 -8.51
N SER A 182 4.20 5.88 -7.60
CA SER A 182 5.17 5.41 -6.62
C SER A 182 4.46 5.01 -5.32
N PRO A 183 4.48 3.72 -4.92
CA PRO A 183 3.78 3.24 -3.73
C PRO A 183 4.35 3.82 -2.43
N TYR A 184 3.46 3.94 -1.46
CA TYR A 184 3.79 4.31 -0.09
C TYR A 184 4.44 3.13 0.65
N HIS A 185 5.38 3.46 1.52
CA HIS A 185 5.77 2.72 2.72
C HIS A 185 6.25 3.71 3.77
N HIS A 186 6.26 3.31 5.03
CA HIS A 186 6.84 4.12 6.10
C HIS A 186 8.31 4.45 5.80
N GLY A 187 8.71 5.71 5.88
CA GLY A 187 10.02 6.22 5.47
C GLY A 187 10.11 6.75 4.03
N LYS A 188 9.13 6.47 3.15
CA LYS A 188 9.22 6.80 1.72
C LYS A 188 9.36 8.29 1.41
N ILE A 189 8.76 9.15 2.21
CA ILE A 189 8.85 10.60 2.02
C ILE A 189 10.29 11.11 2.17
N ASN A 190 11.05 10.53 3.09
CA ASN A 190 12.45 10.88 3.32
C ASN A 190 13.33 10.43 2.15
N GLU A 191 13.09 9.22 1.60
CA GLU A 191 13.79 8.73 0.41
C GLU A 191 13.53 9.65 -0.79
N ARG A 192 12.26 9.99 -1.06
CA ARG A 192 11.88 10.92 -2.14
C ARG A 192 12.57 12.26 -1.99
N ASN A 193 12.54 12.84 -0.79
CA ASN A 193 13.19 14.11 -0.53
C ASN A 193 14.70 14.05 -0.79
N ALA A 194 15.38 13.01 -0.33
CA ALA A 194 16.82 12.86 -0.52
C ALA A 194 17.18 12.77 -2.02
N VAL A 195 16.48 11.92 -2.77
CA VAL A 195 16.72 11.71 -4.20
C VAL A 195 16.40 12.96 -5.00
N PHE A 196 15.23 13.58 -4.80
CA PHE A 196 14.78 14.73 -5.59
C PHE A 196 15.60 15.98 -5.29
N SER A 197 15.95 16.20 -4.02
CA SER A 197 16.84 17.28 -3.60
C SER A 197 18.23 17.14 -4.23
N SER A 198 18.81 15.92 -4.24
CA SER A 198 20.10 15.64 -4.88
C SER A 198 20.03 15.89 -6.38
N LEU A 199 19.02 15.37 -7.06
CA LEU A 199 18.80 15.52 -8.51
C LEU A 199 18.72 17.00 -8.91
N CYS A 200 17.92 17.80 -8.19
CA CYS A 200 17.75 19.22 -8.49
C CYS A 200 19.04 20.01 -8.27
N ARG A 201 19.75 19.78 -7.15
CA ARG A 201 21.04 20.45 -6.86
C ARG A 201 22.11 20.14 -7.87
N LYS A 202 22.25 18.85 -8.23
CA LYS A 202 23.26 18.38 -9.19
C LYS A 202 23.09 19.02 -10.56
N ASN A 203 21.84 19.11 -11.02
CA ASN A 203 21.52 19.59 -12.36
C ASN A 203 21.12 21.07 -12.40
N ARG A 204 20.97 21.74 -11.25
CA ARG A 204 20.48 23.11 -11.10
C ARG A 204 19.14 23.33 -11.82
N LEU A 205 18.24 22.36 -11.71
CA LEU A 205 17.00 22.33 -12.44
C LEU A 205 15.82 22.03 -11.48
N PRO A 206 14.71 22.78 -11.57
CA PRO A 206 13.52 22.48 -10.76
C PRO A 206 12.89 21.16 -11.17
N LEU A 207 12.23 20.49 -10.20
CA LEU A 207 11.46 19.25 -10.44
C LEU A 207 10.00 19.45 -10.04
N LEU A 208 9.10 19.14 -10.97
CA LEU A 208 7.67 18.95 -10.74
C LEU A 208 7.39 17.45 -10.68
N TYR A 209 7.15 16.92 -9.48
CA TYR A 209 6.84 15.53 -9.24
C TYR A 209 5.35 15.36 -8.98
N VAL A 210 4.67 14.53 -9.79
CA VAL A 210 3.23 14.25 -9.67
C VAL A 210 3.03 12.77 -9.41
N ASN A 211 2.39 12.43 -8.29
CA ASN A 211 2.19 11.05 -7.88
C ASN A 211 0.71 10.67 -7.79
N GLN A 212 0.41 9.41 -8.10
CA GLN A 212 -0.90 8.81 -7.88
C GLN A 212 -1.26 8.79 -6.39
N VAL A 213 -2.55 8.86 -6.06
CA VAL A 213 -3.11 8.59 -4.74
C VAL A 213 -4.11 7.43 -4.82
N GLY A 214 -4.31 6.69 -3.73
CA GLY A 214 -5.34 5.65 -3.63
C GLY A 214 -4.79 4.28 -3.23
N GLY A 215 -5.70 3.34 -2.94
CA GLY A 215 -5.42 1.94 -2.71
C GLY A 215 -5.69 1.10 -3.97
N GLN A 216 -4.78 0.16 -4.30
CA GLN A 216 -4.91 -0.80 -5.40
C GLN A 216 -4.39 -2.16 -4.92
N ASP A 217 -5.28 -3.12 -4.68
CA ASP A 217 -4.95 -4.40 -4.07
C ASP A 217 -4.17 -4.21 -2.76
N SER A 218 -2.93 -4.66 -2.70
CA SER A 218 -2.03 -4.48 -1.55
C SER A 218 -1.34 -3.11 -1.52
N LEU A 219 -1.32 -2.36 -2.62
CA LEU A 219 -0.55 -1.14 -2.74
C LEU A 219 -1.34 0.08 -2.29
N ILE A 220 -0.67 0.97 -1.59
CA ILE A 220 -1.20 2.27 -1.20
C ILE A 220 -0.32 3.34 -1.85
N PHE A 221 -0.95 4.31 -2.48
CA PHE A 221 -0.29 5.47 -3.07
C PHE A 221 -0.68 6.70 -2.27
N ASP A 222 0.32 7.38 -1.74
CA ASP A 222 0.12 8.50 -0.81
C ASP A 222 -0.10 9.85 -1.51
N GLY A 223 0.02 9.91 -2.85
CA GLY A 223 0.05 11.20 -3.54
C GLY A 223 1.30 11.98 -3.17
N ARG A 224 1.14 13.05 -2.36
CA ARG A 224 2.24 13.92 -1.94
C ARG A 224 3.06 14.40 -3.15
N SER A 225 2.36 14.90 -4.18
CA SER A 225 3.00 15.56 -5.30
C SER A 225 3.80 16.75 -4.81
N MET A 226 5.02 16.95 -5.34
CA MET A 226 6.01 17.87 -4.76
C MET A 226 6.65 18.73 -5.84
N VAL A 227 7.14 19.90 -5.42
CA VAL A 227 7.96 20.79 -6.26
C VAL A 227 9.25 21.11 -5.54
N PHE A 228 10.36 20.92 -6.24
CA PHE A 228 11.69 21.26 -5.78
C PHE A 228 12.27 22.38 -6.64
N ASP A 229 12.93 23.36 -6.01
CA ASP A 229 13.64 24.42 -6.69
C ASP A 229 15.02 23.95 -7.23
N PRO A 230 15.75 24.76 -8.02
CA PRO A 230 17.06 24.38 -8.53
C PRO A 230 18.14 24.16 -7.47
N ARG A 231 17.89 24.58 -6.22
CA ARG A 231 18.79 24.36 -5.08
C ARG A 231 18.49 23.03 -4.36
N GLY A 232 17.44 22.30 -4.82
CA GLY A 232 16.97 21.07 -4.20
C GLY A 232 16.15 21.29 -2.93
N VAL A 233 15.55 22.47 -2.77
CA VAL A 233 14.65 22.79 -1.67
C VAL A 233 13.22 22.49 -2.08
N MET A 234 12.49 21.74 -1.26
CA MET A 234 11.06 21.50 -1.48
C MET A 234 10.29 22.80 -1.21
N VAL A 235 9.65 23.34 -2.24
CA VAL A 235 8.94 24.65 -2.18
C VAL A 235 7.42 24.52 -2.20
N ALA A 236 6.90 23.35 -2.59
CA ALA A 236 5.48 23.05 -2.54
C ALA A 236 5.25 21.55 -2.40
N SER A 237 4.20 21.17 -1.67
CA SER A 237 3.76 19.77 -1.51
C SER A 237 2.24 19.71 -1.41
N ALA A 238 1.65 18.76 -2.12
CA ALA A 238 0.24 18.43 -1.98
C ALA A 238 0.00 17.59 -0.71
N PRO A 239 -1.20 17.61 -0.12
CA PRO A 239 -1.52 16.77 1.03
C PRO A 239 -1.47 15.28 0.66
N GLY A 240 -1.12 14.42 1.64
CA GLY A 240 -1.14 12.98 1.46
C GLY A 240 -2.55 12.37 1.48
N PHE A 241 -2.68 11.17 0.90
CA PHE A 241 -3.82 10.25 0.99
C PHE A 241 -5.18 10.80 0.51
N ARG A 242 -5.18 11.82 -0.32
CA ARG A 242 -6.39 12.38 -0.94
C ARG A 242 -6.10 13.00 -2.30
N GLU A 243 -7.10 13.01 -3.18
CA GLU A 243 -7.02 13.77 -4.43
C GLU A 243 -6.80 15.26 -4.15
N ASN A 244 -5.98 15.89 -4.95
CA ASN A 244 -5.68 17.32 -4.81
C ASN A 244 -5.12 17.89 -6.10
N MET A 245 -5.22 19.21 -6.24
CA MET A 245 -4.58 20.00 -7.28
C MET A 245 -3.68 21.05 -6.63
N LEU A 246 -2.37 20.91 -6.81
CA LEU A 246 -1.36 21.86 -6.36
C LEU A 246 -1.00 22.79 -7.53
N ILE A 247 -1.14 24.11 -7.34
CA ILE A 247 -0.85 25.09 -8.39
C ILE A 247 0.47 25.79 -8.08
N VAL A 248 1.35 25.85 -9.11
CA VAL A 248 2.65 26.52 -9.05
C VAL A 248 2.84 27.40 -10.26
N ASP A 249 3.77 28.37 -10.17
CA ASP A 249 4.19 29.22 -11.29
C ASP A 249 5.66 28.91 -11.60
N SER A 250 5.93 28.40 -12.82
CA SER A 250 7.27 28.04 -13.29
C SER A 250 8.27 29.20 -13.30
N LYS A 251 7.78 30.45 -13.28
CA LYS A 251 8.61 31.66 -13.26
C LYS A 251 8.85 32.25 -11.88
N LYS A 252 8.19 31.68 -10.86
CA LYS A 252 8.22 32.21 -9.49
C LYS A 252 8.43 31.09 -8.48
N TRP A 253 9.64 30.51 -8.50
CA TRP A 253 10.00 29.58 -7.43
C TRP A 253 10.08 30.35 -6.12
N PRO A 254 9.34 29.99 -5.07
CA PRO A 254 9.36 30.70 -3.80
C PRO A 254 10.80 30.79 -3.27
N ALA A 255 11.24 32.01 -2.95
CA ALA A 255 12.55 32.22 -2.30
C ALA A 255 12.51 31.92 -0.79
N ALA A 256 11.37 31.47 -0.28
CA ALA A 256 11.13 31.17 1.12
C ALA A 256 12.01 30.02 1.64
N PRO A 257 12.24 29.91 2.97
CA PRO A 257 12.74 28.68 3.56
C PRO A 257 11.85 27.53 3.10
N GLY A 258 12.45 26.40 2.76
CA GLY A 258 11.72 25.23 2.27
C GLY A 258 10.61 24.80 3.23
N LEU A 259 9.63 24.10 2.70
CA LEU A 259 8.62 23.47 3.54
C LEU A 259 9.29 22.36 4.37
N ASP A 260 8.90 22.26 5.63
CA ASP A 260 9.24 21.09 6.43
C ASP A 260 8.66 19.84 5.76
N LEU A 261 9.45 18.77 5.78
CA LEU A 261 8.94 17.47 5.33
C LEU A 261 7.72 17.10 6.19
N PRO A 262 6.63 16.66 5.56
CA PRO A 262 5.55 16.07 6.32
C PRO A 262 6.11 14.93 7.18
N GLU A 263 5.81 14.96 8.46
CA GLU A 263 6.26 13.92 9.38
C GLU A 263 5.78 12.54 8.92
N ASP A 264 6.70 11.60 8.81
CA ASP A 264 6.39 10.20 8.57
C ASP A 264 6.17 9.52 9.93
N SER A 265 4.97 9.63 10.41
CA SER A 265 4.58 9.27 11.78
C SER A 265 3.59 8.11 11.80
N THR A 266 3.27 7.63 12.99
CA THR A 266 2.18 6.67 13.25
C THR A 266 0.86 7.14 12.62
N ALA A 267 0.58 8.45 12.63
CA ALA A 267 -0.59 9.02 11.97
C ALA A 267 -0.60 8.75 10.46
N THR A 268 0.54 8.84 9.81
CA THR A 268 0.69 8.58 8.37
C THR A 268 0.41 7.12 8.03
N VAL A 269 0.86 6.18 8.85
CA VAL A 269 0.53 4.74 8.70
C VAL A 269 -0.98 4.52 8.87
N LEU A 270 -1.62 5.17 9.84
CA LEU A 270 -3.07 5.08 10.04
C LEU A 270 -3.85 5.62 8.83
N GLU A 271 -3.42 6.76 8.26
CA GLU A 271 -4.04 7.32 7.05
C GLU A 271 -3.87 6.37 5.85
N ALA A 272 -2.70 5.74 5.69
CA ALA A 272 -2.44 4.75 4.66
C ALA A 272 -3.38 3.54 4.78
N LEU A 273 -3.47 2.93 5.97
CA LEU A 273 -4.36 1.81 6.22
C LEU A 273 -5.83 2.17 6.00
N THR A 274 -6.25 3.36 6.46
CA THR A 274 -7.60 3.88 6.27
C THR A 274 -7.93 4.03 4.78
N LEU A 275 -7.03 4.61 3.99
CA LEU A 275 -7.19 4.74 2.54
C LEU A 275 -7.22 3.36 1.87
N GLY A 276 -6.32 2.45 2.25
CA GLY A 276 -6.25 1.10 1.70
C GLY A 276 -7.54 0.31 1.91
N VAL A 277 -8.08 0.29 3.14
CA VAL A 277 -9.36 -0.38 3.46
C VAL A 277 -10.51 0.25 2.68
N ARG A 278 -10.64 1.57 2.70
CA ARG A 278 -11.72 2.28 1.99
C ARG A 278 -11.72 1.98 0.49
N ASP A 279 -10.57 2.12 -0.15
CA ASP A 279 -10.45 1.97 -1.58
C ASP A 279 -10.60 0.50 -2.00
N TYR A 280 -10.06 -0.45 -1.22
CA TYR A 280 -10.23 -1.89 -1.51
C TYR A 280 -11.70 -2.27 -1.53
N LEU A 281 -12.47 -1.91 -0.50
CA LEU A 281 -13.90 -2.22 -0.46
C LEU A 281 -14.65 -1.51 -1.59
N HIS A 282 -14.50 -0.19 -1.74
CA HIS A 282 -15.25 0.57 -2.73
C HIS A 282 -14.96 0.15 -4.17
N LYS A 283 -13.68 -0.12 -4.49
CA LYS A 283 -13.26 -0.51 -5.86
C LYS A 283 -13.64 -1.95 -6.20
N THR A 284 -13.81 -2.82 -5.20
CA THR A 284 -14.30 -4.21 -5.38
C THR A 284 -15.82 -4.35 -5.21
N GLY A 285 -16.52 -3.25 -4.90
CA GLY A 285 -17.99 -3.22 -4.82
C GLY A 285 -18.58 -3.54 -3.44
N PHE A 286 -17.73 -3.80 -2.43
CA PHE A 286 -18.19 -3.96 -1.05
C PHE A 286 -18.53 -2.62 -0.41
N LYS A 287 -19.56 -2.61 0.46
CA LYS A 287 -19.98 -1.42 1.21
C LYS A 287 -19.77 -1.55 2.70
N THR A 288 -19.73 -2.77 3.19
CA THR A 288 -19.73 -3.10 4.63
C THR A 288 -18.66 -4.14 4.93
N ALA A 289 -18.18 -4.13 6.18
CA ALA A 289 -17.19 -5.08 6.67
C ALA A 289 -17.68 -5.83 7.91
N VAL A 290 -17.17 -7.06 8.12
CA VAL A 290 -17.32 -7.82 9.36
C VAL A 290 -15.93 -8.13 9.93
N ILE A 291 -15.79 -8.09 11.26
CA ILE A 291 -14.51 -8.29 11.97
C ILE A 291 -14.75 -9.16 13.20
N GLY A 292 -13.92 -10.19 13.39
CA GLY A 292 -13.86 -10.92 14.66
C GLY A 292 -13.19 -10.05 15.73
N LEU A 293 -13.92 -9.67 16.77
CA LEU A 293 -13.43 -8.83 17.86
C LEU A 293 -13.13 -9.68 19.10
N SER A 294 -11.84 -9.94 19.31
CA SER A 294 -11.37 -10.86 20.36
C SER A 294 -11.20 -10.19 21.74
N GLY A 295 -11.19 -8.85 21.80
CA GLY A 295 -10.74 -8.10 22.96
C GLY A 295 -9.21 -7.89 23.01
N GLY A 296 -8.48 -8.35 21.97
CA GLY A 296 -7.05 -8.10 21.78
C GLY A 296 -6.77 -6.87 20.91
N ILE A 297 -5.53 -6.35 21.02
CA ILE A 297 -5.12 -5.07 20.41
C ILE A 297 -5.21 -5.07 18.86
N ASP A 298 -4.88 -6.19 18.21
CA ASP A 298 -4.89 -6.27 16.73
C ASP A 298 -6.31 -6.13 16.17
N SER A 299 -7.27 -6.87 16.77
CA SER A 299 -8.67 -6.75 16.40
C SER A 299 -9.23 -5.36 16.71
N ALA A 300 -8.77 -4.73 17.80
CA ALA A 300 -9.17 -3.38 18.19
C ALA A 300 -8.69 -2.33 17.18
N VAL A 301 -7.42 -2.36 16.80
CA VAL A 301 -6.87 -1.43 15.79
C VAL A 301 -7.51 -1.68 14.42
N THR A 302 -7.72 -2.94 14.02
CA THR A 302 -8.42 -3.27 12.77
C THR A 302 -9.83 -2.70 12.73
N ALA A 303 -10.61 -2.84 13.83
CA ALA A 303 -11.96 -2.28 13.93
C ALA A 303 -11.95 -0.73 13.85
N ALA A 304 -11.01 -0.08 14.54
CA ALA A 304 -10.86 1.36 14.51
C ALA A 304 -10.50 1.88 13.10
N VAL A 305 -9.58 1.21 12.40
CA VAL A 305 -9.23 1.52 10.99
C VAL A 305 -10.45 1.34 10.08
N ALA A 306 -11.20 0.25 10.24
CA ALA A 306 -12.38 -0.02 9.43
C ALA A 306 -13.50 1.01 9.65
N CYS A 307 -13.80 1.37 10.90
CA CYS A 307 -14.77 2.42 11.23
C CYS A 307 -14.36 3.78 10.66
N ARG A 308 -13.08 4.11 10.72
CA ARG A 308 -12.54 5.34 10.14
C ARG A 308 -12.62 5.35 8.60
N ALA A 309 -12.45 4.18 7.97
CA ALA A 309 -12.45 4.04 6.51
C ALA A 309 -13.86 4.05 5.90
N LEU A 310 -14.83 3.43 6.57
CA LEU A 310 -16.14 3.09 6.01
C LEU A 310 -17.30 3.86 6.66
N GLY A 311 -17.11 4.45 7.83
CA GLY A 311 -18.17 4.87 8.76
C GLY A 311 -18.56 3.72 9.69
N PRO A 312 -18.80 4.00 10.98
CA PRO A 312 -19.09 2.96 11.99
C PRO A 312 -20.36 2.17 11.67
N GLU A 313 -21.34 2.78 11.04
CA GLU A 313 -22.60 2.14 10.62
C GLU A 313 -22.41 1.03 9.56
N ASN A 314 -21.25 0.99 8.90
CA ASN A 314 -20.91 0.02 7.87
C ASN A 314 -19.95 -1.09 8.38
N VAL A 315 -19.74 -1.16 9.70
CA VAL A 315 -18.84 -2.14 10.33
C VAL A 315 -19.60 -2.95 11.36
N LEU A 316 -19.61 -4.28 11.18
CA LEU A 316 -20.10 -5.25 12.16
C LEU A 316 -18.91 -5.89 12.86
N THR A 317 -18.86 -5.81 14.17
CA THR A 317 -17.89 -6.52 15.01
C THR A 317 -18.56 -7.69 15.70
N VAL A 318 -17.87 -8.83 15.80
CA VAL A 318 -18.44 -10.07 16.34
C VAL A 318 -17.48 -10.67 17.36
N SER A 319 -17.91 -10.76 18.63
CA SER A 319 -17.20 -11.53 19.65
C SER A 319 -17.62 -13.01 19.57
N LEU A 320 -16.63 -13.90 19.56
CA LEU A 320 -16.81 -15.35 19.38
C LEU A 320 -16.21 -16.13 20.57
N PRO A 321 -16.78 -15.99 21.79
CA PRO A 321 -16.20 -16.57 22.99
C PRO A 321 -16.26 -18.09 22.99
N SER A 322 -15.18 -18.70 23.51
CA SER A 322 -15.07 -20.11 23.91
C SER A 322 -15.08 -20.21 25.43
N PRO A 323 -15.08 -21.43 26.01
CA PRO A 323 -14.92 -21.61 27.47
C PRO A 323 -13.60 -21.05 28.05
N TYR A 324 -12.60 -20.83 27.19
CA TYR A 324 -11.29 -20.27 27.58
C TYR A 324 -11.24 -18.74 27.49
N THR A 325 -12.24 -18.12 26.84
CA THR A 325 -12.27 -16.66 26.67
C THR A 325 -12.60 -15.97 27.99
N SER A 326 -11.72 -15.07 28.42
CA SER A 326 -11.91 -14.34 29.69
C SER A 326 -13.09 -13.38 29.60
N ARG A 327 -13.76 -13.18 30.74
CA ARG A 327 -14.85 -12.19 30.83
C ARG A 327 -14.36 -10.80 30.46
N ALA A 328 -13.13 -10.46 30.86
CA ALA A 328 -12.52 -9.17 30.53
C ALA A 328 -12.39 -8.95 29.03
N SER A 329 -12.00 -9.95 28.24
CA SER A 329 -11.89 -9.84 26.77
C SER A 329 -13.25 -9.57 26.11
N ILE A 330 -14.32 -10.21 26.62
CA ILE A 330 -15.69 -9.97 26.11
C ILE A 330 -16.17 -8.55 26.45
N ASP A 331 -15.88 -8.09 27.67
CA ASP A 331 -16.28 -6.76 28.11
C ASP A 331 -15.48 -5.67 27.38
N ASP A 332 -14.17 -5.87 27.17
CA ASP A 332 -13.31 -4.98 26.39
C ASP A 332 -13.78 -4.88 24.91
N ALA A 333 -14.15 -6.00 24.30
CA ALA A 333 -14.67 -6.02 22.94
C ALA A 333 -15.99 -5.22 22.82
N ARG A 334 -16.90 -5.38 23.79
CA ARG A 334 -18.16 -4.63 23.83
C ARG A 334 -17.94 -3.14 24.05
N GLU A 335 -17.06 -2.78 24.99
CA GLU A 335 -16.72 -1.39 25.29
C GLU A 335 -16.11 -0.70 24.07
N LEU A 336 -15.14 -1.35 23.39
CA LEU A 336 -14.56 -0.85 22.16
C LEU A 336 -15.61 -0.61 21.07
N ALA A 337 -16.50 -1.57 20.83
CA ALA A 337 -17.56 -1.41 19.83
C ALA A 337 -18.51 -0.24 20.16
N ALA A 338 -18.82 -0.04 21.45
CA ALA A 338 -19.60 1.11 21.91
C ALA A 338 -18.86 2.43 21.69
N ASN A 339 -17.57 2.50 22.00
CA ASN A 339 -16.73 3.68 21.78
C ASN A 339 -16.61 4.02 20.28
N LEU A 340 -16.45 3.00 19.43
CA LEU A 340 -16.43 3.14 17.98
C LEU A 340 -17.82 3.42 17.37
N LYS A 341 -18.91 3.18 18.12
CA LYS A 341 -20.30 3.29 17.69
C LYS A 341 -20.65 2.38 16.50
N CYS A 342 -20.00 1.22 16.40
CA CYS A 342 -20.23 0.23 15.36
C CYS A 342 -21.12 -0.92 15.82
N GLY A 343 -21.58 -1.76 14.87
CA GLY A 343 -22.37 -2.95 15.19
C GLY A 343 -21.59 -3.95 16.05
N PHE A 344 -22.24 -4.57 17.02
CA PHE A 344 -21.64 -5.59 17.90
C PHE A 344 -22.58 -6.76 18.13
N GLU A 345 -22.06 -7.97 17.88
CA GLU A 345 -22.76 -9.23 18.14
C GLU A 345 -21.89 -10.17 18.96
N THR A 346 -22.53 -11.10 19.66
CA THR A 346 -21.82 -12.16 20.40
C THR A 346 -22.37 -13.52 19.99
N ILE A 347 -21.49 -14.41 19.51
CA ILE A 347 -21.83 -15.76 19.07
C ILE A 347 -20.90 -16.75 19.78
N SER A 348 -21.40 -17.49 20.77
CA SER A 348 -20.61 -18.53 21.44
C SER A 348 -20.25 -19.66 20.49
N ILE A 349 -18.97 -20.08 20.51
CA ILE A 349 -18.50 -21.22 19.71
C ILE A 349 -18.57 -22.55 20.46
N THR A 350 -19.01 -22.56 21.74
CA THR A 350 -18.99 -23.76 22.62
C THR A 350 -19.73 -24.94 22.00
N GLY A 351 -20.96 -24.74 21.52
CA GLY A 351 -21.74 -25.82 20.93
C GLY A 351 -21.10 -26.45 19.68
N ALA A 352 -20.46 -25.60 18.84
CA ALA A 352 -19.71 -26.11 17.70
C ALA A 352 -18.46 -26.89 18.14
N MET A 353 -17.72 -26.39 19.16
CA MET A 353 -16.58 -27.10 19.73
C MET A 353 -16.97 -28.48 20.25
N ASP A 354 -18.10 -28.58 20.98
CA ASP A 354 -18.59 -29.84 21.53
C ASP A 354 -18.97 -30.83 20.41
N ALA A 355 -19.59 -30.36 19.33
CA ALA A 355 -19.90 -31.18 18.18
C ALA A 355 -18.62 -31.72 17.48
N TYR A 356 -17.58 -30.89 17.33
CA TYR A 356 -16.28 -31.35 16.80
C TYR A 356 -15.62 -32.37 17.73
N ARG A 357 -15.65 -32.12 19.05
CA ARG A 357 -15.10 -33.05 20.08
C ARG A 357 -15.80 -34.39 20.01
N GLU A 358 -17.13 -34.41 20.00
CA GLU A 358 -17.91 -35.64 19.88
C GLU A 358 -17.59 -36.41 18.60
N THR A 359 -17.55 -35.71 17.45
CA THR A 359 -17.28 -36.31 16.13
C THR A 359 -15.89 -36.94 16.05
N LEU A 360 -14.87 -36.28 16.64
CA LEU A 360 -13.47 -36.71 16.54
C LEU A 360 -13.05 -37.66 17.68
N SER A 361 -13.83 -37.75 18.78
CA SER A 361 -13.48 -38.55 19.96
C SER A 361 -13.13 -40.02 19.64
N PRO A 362 -13.80 -40.72 18.68
CA PRO A 362 -13.41 -42.09 18.37
C PRO A 362 -12.01 -42.23 17.76
N LEU A 363 -11.54 -41.19 17.07
CA LEU A 363 -10.20 -41.13 16.47
C LEU A 363 -9.12 -40.61 17.40
N PHE A 364 -9.50 -39.75 18.36
CA PHE A 364 -8.56 -39.09 19.27
C PHE A 364 -8.51 -39.78 20.65
N GLN A 365 -9.17 -40.93 20.81
CA GLN A 365 -9.22 -41.65 22.09
C GLN A 365 -7.81 -41.96 22.63
N GLY A 366 -7.53 -41.51 23.86
CA GLY A 366 -6.25 -41.71 24.51
C GLY A 366 -5.15 -40.71 24.14
N LEU A 367 -5.41 -39.76 23.25
CA LEU A 367 -4.51 -38.65 22.94
C LEU A 367 -4.82 -37.44 23.84
N ALA A 368 -3.80 -36.73 24.28
CA ALA A 368 -3.94 -35.47 25.00
C ALA A 368 -4.32 -34.34 24.04
N GLU A 369 -5.07 -33.34 24.51
CA GLU A 369 -5.33 -32.10 23.77
C GLU A 369 -4.01 -31.38 23.48
N ASP A 370 -3.90 -30.83 22.25
CA ASP A 370 -2.73 -30.10 21.79
C ASP A 370 -3.10 -28.90 20.90
N VAL A 371 -2.24 -28.52 19.98
CA VAL A 371 -2.51 -27.45 19.01
C VAL A 371 -3.70 -27.76 18.07
N THR A 372 -4.15 -29.01 18.00
CA THR A 372 -5.28 -29.44 17.17
C THR A 372 -6.58 -28.78 17.64
N GLU A 373 -6.87 -28.87 18.95
CA GLU A 373 -8.08 -28.31 19.55
C GLU A 373 -8.05 -26.78 19.53
N GLN A 374 -6.87 -26.17 19.70
CA GLN A 374 -6.68 -24.73 19.54
C GLN A 374 -7.01 -24.29 18.10
N ASN A 375 -6.49 -24.98 17.11
CA ASN A 375 -6.74 -24.71 15.69
C ASN A 375 -8.20 -24.96 15.28
N ILE A 376 -8.89 -25.92 15.87
CA ILE A 376 -10.32 -26.15 15.65
C ILE A 376 -11.12 -24.91 16.10
N GLN A 377 -10.81 -24.33 17.25
CA GLN A 377 -11.48 -23.10 17.72
C GLN A 377 -11.30 -21.95 16.74
N ALA A 378 -10.08 -21.72 16.26
CA ALA A 378 -9.80 -20.66 15.29
C ALA A 378 -10.58 -20.89 13.98
N ARG A 379 -10.66 -22.13 13.49
CA ARG A 379 -11.43 -22.49 12.27
C ARG A 379 -12.93 -22.34 12.45
N ILE A 380 -13.49 -22.70 13.60
CA ILE A 380 -14.92 -22.47 13.93
C ILE A 380 -15.21 -20.97 13.85
N ARG A 381 -14.38 -20.12 14.46
CA ARG A 381 -14.52 -18.66 14.39
C ARG A 381 -14.46 -18.15 12.96
N GLY A 382 -13.46 -18.58 12.19
CA GLY A 382 -13.32 -18.23 10.77
C GLY A 382 -14.54 -18.64 9.94
N ASN A 383 -15.07 -19.84 10.15
CA ASN A 383 -16.25 -20.34 9.44
C ASN A 383 -17.52 -19.53 9.77
N LEU A 384 -17.75 -19.21 11.05
CA LEU A 384 -18.89 -18.38 11.46
C LEU A 384 -18.81 -16.96 10.87
N LEU A 385 -17.63 -16.34 10.90
CA LEU A 385 -17.43 -15.02 10.29
C LEU A 385 -17.65 -15.04 8.77
N MET A 386 -17.17 -16.08 8.08
CA MET A 386 -17.43 -16.27 6.65
C MET A 386 -18.91 -16.53 6.34
N ALA A 387 -19.63 -17.20 7.22
CA ALA A 387 -21.08 -17.38 7.08
C ALA A 387 -21.82 -16.05 7.16
N LEU A 388 -21.44 -15.17 8.10
CA LEU A 388 -21.98 -13.79 8.18
C LEU A 388 -21.61 -12.96 6.95
N SER A 389 -20.35 -13.03 6.52
CA SER A 389 -19.86 -12.40 5.29
C SER A 389 -20.73 -12.77 4.08
N ASN A 390 -20.93 -14.05 3.85
CA ASN A 390 -21.73 -14.53 2.72
C ASN A 390 -23.21 -14.19 2.83
N LYS A 391 -23.78 -14.26 4.03
CA LYS A 391 -25.22 -14.04 4.24
C LYS A 391 -25.61 -12.58 4.07
N PHE A 392 -24.75 -11.66 4.52
CA PHE A 392 -25.05 -10.23 4.58
C PHE A 392 -24.28 -9.39 3.57
N GLY A 393 -23.36 -10.00 2.80
CA GLY A 393 -22.55 -9.30 1.80
C GLY A 393 -21.46 -8.42 2.41
N HIS A 394 -21.02 -8.71 3.64
CA HIS A 394 -19.88 -8.03 4.26
C HIS A 394 -18.55 -8.57 3.75
N LEU A 395 -17.53 -7.74 3.61
CA LEU A 395 -16.16 -8.21 3.48
C LEU A 395 -15.61 -8.58 4.87
N LEU A 396 -15.14 -9.82 5.05
CA LEU A 396 -14.43 -10.20 6.27
C LEU A 396 -13.02 -9.61 6.25
N LEU A 397 -12.68 -8.82 7.30
CA LEU A 397 -11.35 -8.30 7.52
C LEU A 397 -10.60 -9.17 8.55
N SER A 398 -9.45 -9.68 8.16
CA SER A 398 -8.55 -10.44 9.02
C SER A 398 -7.67 -9.49 9.84
N THR A 399 -7.33 -9.89 11.06
CA THR A 399 -6.72 -9.03 12.08
C THR A 399 -5.26 -9.36 12.40
N GLY A 400 -4.68 -10.42 11.79
CA GLY A 400 -3.29 -10.82 12.02
C GLY A 400 -2.30 -9.74 11.60
N ASN A 401 -1.26 -9.52 12.40
CA ASN A 401 -0.20 -8.54 12.16
C ASN A 401 1.03 -9.15 11.47
N LYS A 402 2.00 -8.31 11.06
CA LYS A 402 3.21 -8.73 10.35
C LYS A 402 4.07 -9.70 11.15
N SER A 403 4.21 -9.48 12.46
CA SER A 403 5.07 -10.27 13.34
C SER A 403 4.54 -11.70 13.48
N GLU A 404 3.23 -11.86 13.70
CA GLU A 404 2.55 -13.15 13.75
C GLU A 404 2.62 -13.88 12.39
N MET A 405 2.32 -13.17 11.30
CA MET A 405 2.40 -13.70 9.93
C MET A 405 3.81 -14.16 9.57
N ALA A 406 4.85 -13.46 10.04
CA ALA A 406 6.23 -13.80 9.76
C ALA A 406 6.60 -15.18 10.34
N VAL A 407 6.33 -15.39 11.63
CA VAL A 407 6.71 -16.62 12.35
C VAL A 407 5.65 -17.71 12.24
N GLY A 408 4.52 -17.43 11.54
CA GLY A 408 3.42 -18.38 11.35
C GLY A 408 2.59 -18.64 12.60
N TYR A 409 2.57 -17.70 13.54
CA TYR A 409 1.70 -17.72 14.72
C TYR A 409 0.27 -17.33 14.30
N CYS A 410 -0.29 -18.17 13.44
CA CYS A 410 -1.60 -18.02 12.82
C CYS A 410 -2.13 -19.38 12.36
N THR A 411 -3.44 -19.51 12.23
CA THR A 411 -4.12 -20.75 11.86
C THR A 411 -4.70 -20.63 10.45
N LEU A 412 -4.26 -21.53 9.56
CA LEU A 412 -4.87 -21.69 8.23
C LEU A 412 -6.37 -21.98 8.35
N TYR A 413 -7.15 -21.23 7.56
CA TYR A 413 -8.63 -21.31 7.54
C TYR A 413 -9.30 -20.93 8.88
N GLY A 414 -8.53 -20.33 9.80
CA GLY A 414 -9.01 -19.80 11.07
C GLY A 414 -8.93 -18.28 11.11
N ASP A 415 -8.04 -17.72 11.92
CA ASP A 415 -7.78 -16.28 12.05
C ASP A 415 -7.20 -15.63 10.78
N MET A 416 -6.66 -16.43 9.86
CA MET A 416 -6.25 -15.99 8.53
C MET A 416 -7.42 -15.84 7.54
N SER A 417 -8.65 -16.22 7.90
CA SER A 417 -9.82 -16.11 7.03
C SER A 417 -10.19 -14.66 6.80
N GLY A 418 -10.50 -14.31 5.55
CA GLY A 418 -10.94 -12.96 5.17
C GLY A 418 -10.64 -12.62 3.73
N GLY A 419 -11.15 -11.46 3.29
CA GLY A 419 -10.89 -10.92 1.95
C GLY A 419 -9.80 -9.85 1.93
N LEU A 420 -9.49 -9.26 3.10
CA LEU A 420 -8.41 -8.27 3.27
C LEU A 420 -7.78 -8.43 4.64
N ALA A 421 -6.45 -8.50 4.70
CA ALA A 421 -5.65 -8.56 5.91
C ALA A 421 -5.06 -7.18 6.24
N VAL A 422 -5.77 -6.42 7.08
CA VAL A 422 -5.51 -4.98 7.28
C VAL A 422 -4.13 -4.71 7.88
N LEU A 423 -3.72 -5.50 8.88
CA LEU A 423 -2.48 -5.30 9.63
C LEU A 423 -1.35 -6.25 9.23
N SER A 424 -1.52 -7.08 8.19
CA SER A 424 -0.55 -8.13 7.83
C SER A 424 0.86 -7.65 7.47
N ASP A 425 1.04 -6.35 7.22
CA ASP A 425 2.35 -5.71 7.03
C ASP A 425 2.66 -4.66 8.12
N VAL A 426 1.94 -4.67 9.23
CA VAL A 426 2.17 -3.79 10.40
C VAL A 426 2.85 -4.60 11.50
N PRO A 427 4.11 -4.29 11.88
CA PRO A 427 4.78 -4.93 13.02
C PRO A 427 4.02 -4.71 14.32
N LYS A 428 4.12 -5.64 15.27
CA LYS A 428 3.35 -5.58 16.53
C LYS A 428 3.61 -4.30 17.33
N GLN A 429 4.85 -3.83 17.38
CA GLN A 429 5.16 -2.56 18.05
C GLN A 429 4.45 -1.37 17.40
N MET A 430 4.33 -1.36 16.06
CA MET A 430 3.58 -0.33 15.35
C MET A 430 2.07 -0.45 15.63
N VAL A 431 1.52 -1.66 15.83
CA VAL A 431 0.11 -1.84 16.25
C VAL A 431 -0.12 -1.16 17.60
N TYR A 432 0.79 -1.34 18.57
CA TYR A 432 0.72 -0.63 19.85
C TYR A 432 0.84 0.89 19.69
N ALA A 433 1.72 1.36 18.81
CA ALA A 433 1.85 2.79 18.52
C ALA A 433 0.56 3.37 17.92
N LEU A 434 -0.07 2.64 16.98
CA LEU A 434 -1.37 3.00 16.39
C LEU A 434 -2.49 3.06 17.44
N ALA A 435 -2.55 2.09 18.34
CA ALA A 435 -3.55 2.07 19.42
C ALA A 435 -3.40 3.27 20.34
N ARG A 436 -2.18 3.58 20.79
CA ARG A 436 -1.89 4.76 21.61
C ARG A 436 -2.21 6.07 20.85
N TRP A 437 -1.89 6.14 19.58
CA TRP A 437 -2.19 7.31 18.76
C TRP A 437 -3.71 7.54 18.62
N LEU A 438 -4.48 6.48 18.43
CA LEU A 438 -5.95 6.53 18.37
C LEU A 438 -6.55 7.10 19.66
N ASN A 439 -5.92 6.84 20.80
CA ASN A 439 -6.36 7.32 22.10
C ASN A 439 -5.84 8.72 22.49
N THR A 440 -5.09 9.43 21.60
CA THR A 440 -4.50 10.75 21.94
C THR A 440 -5.52 11.84 22.25
N LYS A 441 -6.73 11.77 21.73
CA LYS A 441 -7.79 12.76 21.92
C LYS A 441 -8.89 12.29 22.87
N GLU A 442 -9.26 11.07 22.79
CA GLU A 442 -10.27 10.39 23.60
C GLU A 442 -9.93 8.91 23.69
N GLU A 443 -10.38 8.23 24.74
CA GLU A 443 -10.17 6.80 24.88
C GLU A 443 -11.12 6.03 23.98
N ILE A 444 -10.62 5.61 22.80
CA ILE A 444 -11.36 4.77 21.84
C ILE A 444 -11.12 3.29 22.19
N ILE A 445 -9.87 2.88 22.30
CA ILE A 445 -9.45 1.53 22.66
C ILE A 445 -9.28 1.50 24.18
N PRO A 446 -10.03 0.65 24.92
CA PRO A 446 -9.88 0.58 26.36
C PRO A 446 -8.42 0.36 26.78
N GLU A 447 -7.92 1.14 27.75
CA GLU A 447 -6.51 1.11 28.18
C GLU A 447 -6.06 -0.30 28.57
N ARG A 448 -6.97 -1.10 29.10
CA ARG A 448 -6.72 -2.50 29.45
C ARG A 448 -6.35 -3.36 28.24
N VAL A 449 -6.86 -3.06 27.03
CA VAL A 449 -6.51 -3.75 25.78
C VAL A 449 -5.07 -3.45 25.37
N ILE A 450 -4.59 -2.22 25.65
CA ILE A 450 -3.23 -1.78 25.32
C ILE A 450 -2.21 -2.32 26.32
N THR A 451 -2.58 -2.42 27.60
CA THR A 451 -1.65 -2.76 28.69
C THR A 451 -1.59 -4.25 29.01
N ARG A 452 -2.63 -5.01 28.65
CA ARG A 452 -2.67 -6.46 28.88
C ARG A 452 -1.62 -7.17 27.99
N PRO A 453 -0.87 -8.15 28.55
CA PRO A 453 -0.03 -9.02 27.74
C PRO A 453 -0.84 -9.70 26.61
N PRO A 454 -0.30 -9.81 25.38
CA PRO A 454 -0.99 -10.44 24.28
C PRO A 454 -1.19 -11.93 24.51
N THR A 455 -2.38 -12.42 24.14
CA THR A 455 -2.77 -13.82 24.27
C THR A 455 -3.81 -14.20 23.22
N ALA A 456 -3.74 -15.43 22.73
CA ALA A 456 -4.72 -15.99 21.80
C ALA A 456 -5.96 -16.57 22.51
N GLU A 457 -5.95 -16.78 23.85
CA GLU A 457 -7.03 -17.36 24.66
C GLU A 457 -7.63 -18.67 24.07
N LEU A 458 -6.76 -19.55 23.55
CA LEU A 458 -7.17 -20.86 23.00
C LEU A 458 -7.00 -22.01 23.99
N LYS A 459 -6.28 -21.78 25.08
CA LYS A 459 -6.10 -22.65 26.26
C LYS A 459 -6.05 -21.82 27.53
N SER A 460 -6.13 -22.46 28.68
CA SER A 460 -6.02 -21.77 29.99
C SER A 460 -4.67 -21.11 30.16
N ASP A 461 -4.66 -19.86 30.68
CA ASP A 461 -3.47 -19.08 31.06
C ASP A 461 -2.44 -18.89 29.95
N GLN A 462 -2.87 -18.91 28.68
CA GLN A 462 -2.00 -18.76 27.52
C GLN A 462 -1.46 -17.34 27.40
N LEU A 463 -0.16 -17.21 27.08
CA LEU A 463 0.49 -15.98 26.66
C LEU A 463 1.23 -16.21 25.33
N ASP A 464 1.31 -15.19 24.48
CA ASP A 464 2.09 -15.29 23.23
C ASP A 464 3.58 -15.57 23.51
N GLN A 465 4.09 -15.06 24.65
CA GLN A 465 5.47 -15.27 25.10
C GLN A 465 5.79 -16.71 25.52
N ASP A 466 4.77 -17.59 25.67
CA ASP A 466 5.01 -19.03 25.86
C ASP A 466 5.65 -19.66 24.61
N ASP A 467 5.38 -19.09 23.42
CA ASP A 467 5.78 -19.63 22.12
C ASP A 467 6.70 -18.68 21.32
N LEU A 468 6.69 -17.38 21.64
CA LEU A 468 7.41 -16.33 20.90
C LEU A 468 8.33 -15.52 21.84
N PRO A 469 9.48 -15.02 21.34
CA PRO A 469 10.22 -14.02 22.09
C PRO A 469 9.42 -12.72 22.21
N PRO A 470 9.73 -11.85 23.20
CA PRO A 470 9.12 -10.53 23.30
C PRO A 470 9.17 -9.77 21.97
N TYR A 471 8.10 -9.03 21.63
CA TYR A 471 8.00 -8.33 20.35
C TYR A 471 9.08 -7.25 20.17
N GLU A 472 9.64 -6.71 21.26
CA GLU A 472 10.80 -5.81 21.27
C GLU A 472 12.09 -6.50 20.74
N VAL A 473 12.14 -7.83 20.79
CA VAL A 473 13.20 -8.64 20.21
C VAL A 473 12.81 -9.14 18.82
N LEU A 474 11.57 -9.61 18.66
CA LEU A 474 11.09 -10.19 17.42
C LEU A 474 11.08 -9.18 16.26
N ASP A 475 10.46 -8.01 16.46
CA ASP A 475 10.26 -7.03 15.37
C ASP A 475 11.58 -6.49 14.78
N PRO A 476 12.61 -6.11 15.58
CA PRO A 476 13.90 -5.72 15.03
C PRO A 476 14.62 -6.83 14.24
N ILE A 477 14.51 -8.10 14.68
CA ILE A 477 15.06 -9.24 13.93
C ILE A 477 14.32 -9.42 12.60
N LEU A 478 13.00 -9.31 12.60
CA LEU A 478 12.19 -9.38 11.39
C LEU A 478 12.54 -8.24 10.42
N GLN A 479 12.67 -7.02 10.90
CA GLN A 479 13.09 -5.88 10.08
C GLN A 479 14.46 -6.14 9.44
N ALA A 480 15.46 -6.53 10.24
CA ALA A 480 16.80 -6.81 9.74
C ALA A 480 16.79 -7.93 8.68
N TYR A 481 16.07 -9.02 8.93
CA TYR A 481 16.07 -10.16 8.03
C TYR A 481 15.22 -9.95 6.77
N LEU A 482 14.00 -9.41 6.92
CA LEU A 482 13.03 -9.29 5.81
C LEU A 482 13.25 -8.05 4.95
N GLU A 483 13.58 -6.92 5.57
CA GLU A 483 13.61 -5.61 4.90
C GLU A 483 15.04 -5.19 4.53
N GLU A 484 16.01 -5.45 5.41
CA GLU A 484 17.41 -5.11 5.18
C GLU A 484 18.23 -6.26 4.57
N HIS A 485 17.65 -7.46 4.44
CA HIS A 485 18.29 -8.67 3.92
C HIS A 485 19.58 -9.04 4.67
N ALA A 486 19.66 -8.74 5.98
CA ALA A 486 20.80 -9.04 6.80
C ALA A 486 20.96 -10.56 7.01
N SER A 487 22.20 -11.05 6.99
CA SER A 487 22.51 -12.44 7.35
C SER A 487 22.30 -12.69 8.85
N ILE A 488 22.15 -13.96 9.23
CA ILE A 488 22.06 -14.37 10.65
C ILE A 488 23.24 -13.81 11.44
N ASP A 489 24.47 -13.90 10.90
CA ASP A 489 25.68 -13.37 11.57
C ASP A 489 25.62 -11.85 11.75
N ALA A 490 25.13 -11.11 10.74
CA ALA A 490 24.98 -9.67 10.84
C ALA A 490 23.92 -9.26 11.89
N ILE A 491 22.84 -10.03 12.01
CA ILE A 491 21.80 -9.80 13.03
C ILE A 491 22.34 -10.11 14.43
N CYS A 492 23.07 -11.24 14.60
CA CYS A 492 23.73 -11.56 15.86
C CYS A 492 24.78 -10.50 16.26
N GLY A 493 25.48 -9.92 15.28
CA GLY A 493 26.42 -8.81 15.49
C GLY A 493 25.77 -7.53 16.06
N ARG A 494 24.44 -7.39 15.97
CA ARG A 494 23.66 -6.29 16.60
C ARG A 494 23.30 -6.58 18.06
N GLY A 495 23.72 -7.71 18.63
CA GLY A 495 23.53 -8.08 20.03
C GLY A 495 22.38 -9.06 20.29
N PHE A 496 21.76 -9.62 19.23
CA PHE A 496 20.72 -10.64 19.39
C PHE A 496 21.32 -12.03 19.60
N GLU A 497 20.69 -12.83 20.47
CA GLU A 497 21.11 -14.21 20.74
C GLU A 497 20.96 -15.08 19.49
N ARG A 498 22.01 -15.79 19.09
CA ARG A 498 22.05 -16.62 17.88
C ARG A 498 20.89 -17.63 17.82
N LYS A 499 20.64 -18.35 18.91
CA LYS A 499 19.59 -19.36 18.99
C LYS A 499 18.21 -18.76 18.69
N THR A 500 17.94 -17.57 19.22
CA THR A 500 16.70 -16.83 18.99
C THR A 500 16.58 -16.39 17.53
N VAL A 501 17.66 -15.86 16.94
CA VAL A 501 17.68 -15.45 15.51
C VAL A 501 17.45 -16.64 14.60
N GLU A 502 18.15 -17.76 14.83
CA GLU A 502 18.00 -18.99 14.03
C GLU A 502 16.58 -19.58 14.11
N ASP A 503 15.97 -19.60 15.30
CA ASP A 503 14.59 -20.09 15.46
C ASP A 503 13.60 -19.20 14.72
N ILE A 504 13.71 -17.88 14.83
CA ILE A 504 12.85 -16.92 14.11
C ILE A 504 13.00 -17.12 12.59
N VAL A 505 14.23 -17.16 12.08
CA VAL A 505 14.49 -17.35 10.65
C VAL A 505 13.93 -18.69 10.16
N ARG A 506 14.13 -19.77 10.92
CA ARG A 506 13.55 -21.08 10.63
C ARG A 506 12.02 -21.03 10.58
N ARG A 507 11.36 -20.36 11.54
CA ARG A 507 9.90 -20.18 11.55
C ARG A 507 9.42 -19.41 10.31
N ILE A 508 10.15 -18.38 9.87
CA ILE A 508 9.82 -17.66 8.64
C ILE A 508 9.81 -18.62 7.44
N TRP A 509 10.76 -19.52 7.32
CA TRP A 509 10.84 -20.43 6.18
C TRP A 509 9.75 -21.51 6.19
N VAL A 510 9.61 -22.22 7.30
CA VAL A 510 8.66 -23.34 7.39
C VAL A 510 7.20 -22.91 7.28
N ASN A 511 6.90 -21.64 7.55
CA ASN A 511 5.54 -21.08 7.47
C ASN A 511 5.24 -20.32 6.16
N GLU A 512 6.13 -20.38 5.14
CA GLU A 512 5.87 -19.74 3.85
C GLU A 512 4.57 -20.25 3.21
N TYR A 513 4.24 -21.54 3.36
CA TYR A 513 3.02 -22.13 2.83
C TYR A 513 1.74 -21.50 3.41
N LYS A 514 1.75 -21.07 4.69
CA LYS A 514 0.63 -20.37 5.31
C LYS A 514 0.43 -19.00 4.65
N ARG A 515 1.49 -18.23 4.49
CA ARG A 515 1.45 -16.89 3.87
C ARG A 515 0.95 -16.90 2.43
N ARG A 516 1.22 -17.98 1.68
CA ARG A 516 0.70 -18.16 0.31
C ARG A 516 -0.82 -18.31 0.23
N GLN A 517 -1.48 -18.59 1.34
CA GLN A 517 -2.92 -18.74 1.45
C GLN A 517 -3.58 -17.59 2.25
N ALA A 518 -2.81 -16.60 2.65
CA ALA A 518 -3.33 -15.43 3.34
C ALA A 518 -4.13 -14.53 2.38
N ALA A 519 -5.09 -13.81 2.93
CA ALA A 519 -5.77 -12.72 2.21
C ALA A 519 -4.78 -11.64 1.78
N THR A 520 -5.18 -10.83 0.79
CA THR A 520 -4.41 -9.65 0.38
C THR A 520 -4.16 -8.75 1.57
N GLY A 521 -2.87 -8.38 1.79
CA GLY A 521 -2.45 -7.50 2.88
C GLY A 521 -2.11 -6.11 2.39
N LEU A 522 -2.39 -5.09 3.19
CA LEU A 522 -2.03 -3.69 2.88
C LEU A 522 -0.54 -3.46 3.18
N LYS A 523 0.22 -3.06 2.16
CA LYS A 523 1.67 -2.81 2.27
C LYS A 523 1.93 -1.43 2.88
N VAL A 524 2.62 -1.40 4.02
CA VAL A 524 3.05 -0.17 4.70
C VAL A 524 4.53 -0.16 5.10
N THR A 525 5.26 -1.27 4.90
CA THR A 525 6.71 -1.36 5.11
C THR A 525 7.46 -1.50 3.80
N THR A 526 8.78 -1.48 3.84
CA THR A 526 9.63 -1.62 2.64
C THR A 526 9.50 -2.99 1.98
N LYS A 527 9.18 -4.04 2.77
CA LYS A 527 9.02 -5.42 2.28
C LYS A 527 7.85 -6.12 2.95
N ALA A 528 6.72 -6.18 2.26
CA ALA A 528 5.53 -6.91 2.69
C ALA A 528 5.56 -8.39 2.26
N PHE A 529 4.80 -9.23 2.96
CA PHE A 529 4.45 -10.55 2.47
C PHE A 529 3.46 -10.43 1.29
N GLY A 530 3.57 -11.32 0.30
CA GLY A 530 2.74 -11.30 -0.91
C GLY A 530 3.56 -11.11 -2.18
N GLN A 531 3.07 -10.32 -3.13
CA GLN A 531 3.67 -10.19 -4.48
C GLN A 531 5.13 -9.71 -4.47
N GLY A 532 5.49 -8.83 -3.53
CA GLY A 532 6.82 -8.26 -3.42
C GLY A 532 7.87 -9.19 -2.83
N ARG A 533 7.48 -10.34 -2.26
CA ARG A 533 8.37 -11.33 -1.66
C ARG A 533 8.21 -12.68 -2.35
N ARG A 534 9.20 -13.04 -3.17
CA ARG A 534 9.17 -14.25 -4.02
C ARG A 534 10.09 -15.35 -3.47
N TYR A 535 9.73 -15.91 -2.32
CA TYR A 535 10.46 -17.04 -1.74
C TYR A 535 9.83 -18.38 -2.17
N PRO A 536 10.64 -19.39 -2.55
CA PRO A 536 10.11 -20.72 -2.83
C PRO A 536 9.63 -21.39 -1.53
N ILE A 537 8.52 -22.11 -1.58
CA ILE A 537 8.04 -22.95 -0.47
C ILE A 537 8.93 -24.19 -0.35
N VAL A 538 9.18 -24.85 -1.50
CA VAL A 538 9.99 -26.07 -1.55
C VAL A 538 11.46 -25.65 -1.65
N GLN A 539 12.11 -25.50 -0.51
CA GLN A 539 13.52 -25.15 -0.40
C GLN A 539 14.10 -25.68 0.93
N ASN A 540 15.42 -25.84 1.00
CA ASN A 540 16.13 -26.29 2.19
C ASN A 540 17.40 -25.44 2.45
N PHE A 541 17.41 -24.19 2.05
CA PHE A 541 18.51 -23.27 2.37
C PHE A 541 18.36 -22.79 3.81
N GLN A 542 19.36 -23.01 4.64
CA GLN A 542 19.33 -22.70 6.07
C GLN A 542 20.23 -21.51 6.46
N GLY A 543 20.59 -20.63 5.51
CA GLY A 543 21.20 -19.33 5.72
C GLY A 543 22.68 -19.35 6.01
#